data_f41d79a7e16ee2a2015360322c1d887b
#
_entry.id   f41d79a7e16ee2a2015360322c1d887b
#
_cell.length_a   1.000
_cell.length_b   1.000
_cell.length_c   1.000
_cell.angle_alpha   90.00
_cell.angle_beta   90.00
_cell.angle_gamma   90.00
#
_symmetry.space_group_name_H-M   'P 1'
#
loop_
_entity.id
_entity.type
_entity.pdbx_description
1 polymer ?
#
loop_
_entity_poly.entity_id
_entity_poly.type
_entity_poly.pdbx_seq_one_letter_code
_entity_poly.pdbx_strand_id
1 'polypeptide(L)'
;MVAPANNAVDRLLAALPTRGESGARFAALGFPTTRDEDWRFTSVAPIAELEFTAAAADAAANLEGCVFSGIDGPQLVFVNGHFSGELSCVGELPAGVEIGNLAAAACEPCEAEDAFGALNAASFTDGACVRVADGVCFESPIRVYFLSTGADGATANIRNHITLGANSKATILESWTGADAAYFNNVITELSVGDNALLEHVKFQNESTSAFHVAGLHATMGRDSRVAHHSIALGGRIARNNIRARL
;
A
#
# COMPACT_ATOMS: atom_id res chain seq x y z
N MET A 1 -7.25 36.01 5.61
CA MET A 1 -6.09 35.12 5.44
C MET A 1 -6.65 33.72 5.22
N VAL A 2 -6.55 33.22 3.98
CA VAL A 2 -6.98 31.87 3.60
C VAL A 2 -6.04 30.89 4.31
N ALA A 3 -6.62 29.85 4.89
CA ALA A 3 -5.92 28.89 5.74
C ALA A 3 -4.78 28.19 4.98
N PRO A 4 -3.61 27.91 5.62
CA PRO A 4 -2.46 27.28 4.99
C PRO A 4 -2.72 25.84 4.46
N ALA A 5 -3.83 25.24 4.84
CA ALA A 5 -4.20 23.88 4.43
C ALA A 5 -4.47 23.73 2.92
N ASN A 6 -5.09 24.72 2.27
CA ASN A 6 -5.37 24.65 0.83
C ASN A 6 -4.08 24.67 -0.01
N ASN A 7 -3.06 25.37 0.41
CA ASN A 7 -1.78 25.41 -0.31
C ASN A 7 -1.06 24.03 -0.34
N ALA A 8 -1.11 23.24 0.73
CA ALA A 8 -0.47 21.91 0.76
C ALA A 8 -1.20 20.89 -0.13
N VAL A 9 -2.55 20.92 -0.13
CA VAL A 9 -3.37 20.08 -1.02
C VAL A 9 -3.09 20.41 -2.48
N ASP A 10 -3.09 21.70 -2.83
CA ASP A 10 -2.85 22.16 -4.19
C ASP A 10 -1.44 21.78 -4.66
N ARG A 11 -0.41 21.94 -3.79
CA ARG A 11 0.97 21.51 -4.10
C ARG A 11 1.05 20.01 -4.36
N LEU A 12 0.42 19.20 -3.51
CA LEU A 12 0.42 17.75 -3.66
C LEU A 12 -0.26 17.31 -4.96
N LEU A 13 -1.46 17.86 -5.24
CA LEU A 13 -2.20 17.53 -6.47
C LEU A 13 -1.49 18.01 -7.74
N ALA A 14 -0.75 19.12 -7.67
CA ALA A 14 0.06 19.59 -8.79
C ALA A 14 1.31 18.74 -9.03
N ALA A 15 1.85 18.12 -7.98
CA ALA A 15 3.05 17.28 -8.05
C ALA A 15 2.76 15.85 -8.54
N LEU A 16 1.52 15.37 -8.40
CA LEU A 16 1.16 13.99 -8.69
C LEU A 16 0.25 13.88 -9.92
N PRO A 17 0.37 12.82 -10.73
CA PRO A 17 -0.60 12.51 -11.78
C PRO A 17 -1.94 12.14 -11.15
N THR A 18 -2.93 13.02 -11.23
CA THR A 18 -4.26 12.81 -10.65
C THR A 18 -5.27 12.35 -11.69
N ARG A 19 -6.20 11.46 -11.29
CA ARG A 19 -7.23 10.86 -12.14
C ARG A 19 -8.63 11.06 -11.57
N GLY A 20 -9.59 11.31 -12.45
CA GLY A 20 -11.02 11.29 -12.16
C GLY A 20 -11.48 12.20 -11.02
N GLU A 21 -12.61 11.85 -10.44
CA GLU A 21 -13.27 12.60 -9.37
C GLU A 21 -12.57 12.49 -8.01
N SER A 22 -11.71 11.46 -7.81
CA SER A 22 -11.03 11.23 -6.55
C SER A 22 -10.08 12.37 -6.17
N GLY A 23 -9.44 13.01 -7.14
CA GLY A 23 -8.61 14.20 -6.92
C GLY A 23 -9.45 15.39 -6.39
N ALA A 24 -10.63 15.63 -6.96
CA ALA A 24 -11.56 16.64 -6.49
C ALA A 24 -12.09 16.31 -5.09
N ARG A 25 -12.33 15.03 -4.80
CA ARG A 25 -12.71 14.56 -3.47
C ARG A 25 -11.62 14.82 -2.44
N PHE A 26 -10.36 14.49 -2.74
CA PHE A 26 -9.24 14.82 -1.85
C PHE A 26 -9.11 16.33 -1.65
N ALA A 27 -9.25 17.13 -2.71
CA ALA A 27 -9.24 18.59 -2.61
C ALA A 27 -10.33 19.12 -1.67
N ALA A 28 -11.51 18.52 -1.69
CA ALA A 28 -12.62 18.91 -0.82
C ALA A 28 -12.42 18.47 0.64
N LEU A 29 -11.85 17.29 0.88
CA LEU A 29 -11.57 16.75 2.22
C LEU A 29 -10.34 17.42 2.86
N GLY A 30 -9.29 17.67 2.07
CA GLY A 30 -8.01 18.15 2.56
C GLY A 30 -7.25 17.13 3.40
N PHE A 31 -6.11 17.55 3.94
CA PHE A 31 -5.40 16.74 4.94
C PHE A 31 -6.20 16.68 6.24
N PRO A 32 -6.33 15.51 6.86
CA PRO A 32 -7.01 15.41 8.13
C PRO A 32 -6.26 16.20 9.22
N THR A 33 -6.99 16.60 10.24
CA THR A 33 -6.46 17.38 11.36
C THR A 33 -6.68 16.64 12.66
N THR A 34 -6.08 17.11 13.75
CA THR A 34 -6.33 16.56 15.10
C THR A 34 -7.74 16.84 15.63
N ARG A 35 -8.60 17.53 14.85
CA ARG A 35 -10.03 17.68 15.13
C ARG A 35 -10.86 16.54 14.60
N ASP A 36 -10.33 15.82 13.62
CA ASP A 36 -10.94 14.62 13.06
C ASP A 36 -10.71 13.46 14.04
N GLU A 37 -11.76 12.74 14.41
CA GLU A 37 -11.74 11.75 15.47
C GLU A 37 -10.65 10.69 15.25
N ASP A 38 -10.56 10.14 14.05
CA ASP A 38 -9.56 9.14 13.68
C ASP A 38 -8.12 9.66 13.75
N TRP A 39 -7.93 10.99 13.70
CA TRP A 39 -6.62 11.65 13.66
C TRP A 39 -6.30 12.44 14.92
N ARG A 40 -7.14 12.36 15.96
CA ARG A 40 -7.03 13.15 17.20
C ARG A 40 -5.65 13.09 17.83
N PHE A 41 -4.96 11.95 17.72
CA PHE A 41 -3.66 11.72 18.35
C PHE A 41 -2.50 11.65 17.35
N THR A 42 -2.76 11.93 16.07
CA THR A 42 -1.76 11.87 15.00
C THR A 42 -1.86 13.10 14.12
N SER A 43 -0.95 14.05 14.29
CA SER A 43 -0.89 15.23 13.43
C SER A 43 -0.21 14.89 12.10
N VAL A 44 -0.87 15.15 10.99
CA VAL A 44 -0.30 15.01 9.64
C VAL A 44 0.33 16.31 9.13
N ALA A 45 0.40 17.36 9.95
CA ALA A 45 1.03 18.61 9.56
C ALA A 45 2.44 18.44 8.98
N PRO A 46 3.32 17.56 9.54
CA PRO A 46 4.63 17.33 8.94
C PRO A 46 4.60 16.72 7.53
N ILE A 47 3.55 15.97 7.17
CA ILE A 47 3.33 15.49 5.79
C ILE A 47 2.96 16.67 4.90
N ALA A 48 2.03 17.52 5.34
CA ALA A 48 1.58 18.69 4.59
C ALA A 48 2.67 19.76 4.35
N GLU A 49 3.77 19.71 5.12
CA GLU A 49 4.94 20.58 4.97
C GLU A 49 5.94 20.10 3.92
N LEU A 50 5.81 18.86 3.40
CA LEU A 50 6.72 18.32 2.39
C LEU A 50 6.65 19.11 1.07
N GLU A 51 7.79 19.20 0.41
CA GLU A 51 7.88 19.60 -1.00
C GLU A 51 7.65 18.37 -1.87
N PHE A 52 6.39 18.11 -2.19
CA PHE A 52 5.97 16.89 -2.86
C PHE A 52 6.55 16.77 -4.27
N THR A 53 7.04 15.58 -4.60
CA THR A 53 7.40 15.17 -5.95
C THR A 53 6.87 13.77 -6.22
N ALA A 54 6.42 13.47 -7.43
CA ALA A 54 6.08 12.09 -7.77
C ALA A 54 7.32 11.20 -7.68
N ALA A 55 7.22 10.11 -6.94
CA ALA A 55 8.31 9.16 -6.83
C ALA A 55 8.55 8.48 -8.19
N ALA A 56 9.78 8.51 -8.68
CA ALA A 56 10.16 7.95 -9.97
C ALA A 56 10.63 6.50 -9.84
N ALA A 57 10.45 5.71 -10.91
CA ALA A 57 11.04 4.38 -10.99
C ALA A 57 12.57 4.46 -10.86
N ASP A 58 13.17 3.48 -10.18
CA ASP A 58 14.61 3.39 -9.98
C ASP A 58 15.09 1.95 -10.27
N ALA A 59 15.87 1.80 -11.32
CA ALA A 59 16.42 0.51 -11.72
C ALA A 59 17.68 0.10 -10.92
N ALA A 60 18.26 1.00 -10.13
CA ALA A 60 19.44 0.69 -9.32
C ALA A 60 19.09 0.09 -7.94
N ALA A 61 17.81 0.00 -7.59
CA ALA A 61 17.35 -0.60 -6.35
C ALA A 61 17.75 -2.08 -6.25
N ASN A 62 17.98 -2.56 -5.03
CA ASN A 62 18.26 -3.96 -4.74
C ASN A 62 17.56 -4.42 -3.46
N LEU A 63 17.56 -5.72 -3.21
CA LEU A 63 16.91 -6.35 -2.05
C LEU A 63 17.86 -6.60 -0.86
N GLU A 64 19.02 -5.98 -0.86
CA GLU A 64 19.98 -6.14 0.23
C GLU A 64 19.39 -5.65 1.56
N GLY A 65 19.47 -6.48 2.58
CA GLY A 65 18.91 -6.18 3.90
C GLY A 65 17.37 -6.29 4.02
N CYS A 66 16.66 -6.66 2.95
CA CYS A 66 15.23 -6.89 3.02
C CYS A 66 14.89 -8.12 3.88
N VAL A 67 13.91 -7.95 4.77
CA VAL A 67 13.36 -9.04 5.57
C VAL A 67 12.62 -10.02 4.65
N PHE A 68 12.60 -11.29 4.99
CA PHE A 68 12.02 -12.40 4.21
C PHE A 68 12.81 -12.82 2.95
N SER A 69 13.97 -12.23 2.65
CA SER A 69 14.79 -12.61 1.48
C SER A 69 15.25 -14.08 1.49
N GLY A 70 15.36 -14.69 2.67
CA GLY A 70 15.71 -16.11 2.84
C GLY A 70 14.53 -17.09 2.81
N ILE A 71 13.30 -16.62 2.54
CA ILE A 71 12.11 -17.46 2.43
C ILE A 71 11.85 -17.75 0.95
N ASP A 72 11.63 -19.03 0.61
CA ASP A 72 11.26 -19.41 -0.75
C ASP A 72 9.81 -19.07 -1.07
N GLY A 73 9.53 -18.79 -2.35
CA GLY A 73 8.18 -18.51 -2.85
C GLY A 73 8.15 -17.39 -3.89
N PRO A 74 7.00 -17.11 -4.48
CA PRO A 74 6.81 -15.99 -5.42
C PRO A 74 7.23 -14.66 -4.80
N GLN A 75 7.82 -13.80 -5.62
CA GLN A 75 8.34 -12.50 -5.20
C GLN A 75 7.87 -11.41 -6.14
N LEU A 76 7.22 -10.39 -5.59
CA LEU A 76 6.92 -9.12 -6.24
C LEU A 76 7.76 -8.01 -5.63
N VAL A 77 8.26 -7.12 -6.45
CA VAL A 77 9.06 -5.97 -6.00
C VAL A 77 8.53 -4.69 -6.64
N PHE A 78 8.31 -3.70 -5.81
CA PHE A 78 7.92 -2.36 -6.22
C PHE A 78 8.97 -1.36 -5.72
N VAL A 79 9.48 -0.54 -6.61
CA VAL A 79 10.46 0.52 -6.29
C VAL A 79 9.77 1.86 -6.48
N ASN A 80 9.68 2.65 -5.43
CA ASN A 80 8.98 3.94 -5.44
C ASN A 80 7.53 3.84 -5.94
N GLY A 81 6.84 2.71 -5.67
CA GLY A 81 5.49 2.44 -6.15
C GLY A 81 5.41 1.93 -7.60
N HIS A 82 6.52 1.68 -8.27
CA HIS A 82 6.56 1.11 -9.63
C HIS A 82 6.99 -0.35 -9.58
N PHE A 83 6.29 -1.21 -10.33
CA PHE A 83 6.64 -2.63 -10.45
C PHE A 83 8.02 -2.80 -11.10
N SER A 84 8.89 -3.60 -10.47
CA SER A 84 10.18 -3.99 -11.01
C SER A 84 10.15 -5.44 -11.49
N GLY A 85 10.04 -5.64 -12.82
CA GLY A 85 10.08 -6.99 -13.41
C GLY A 85 11.45 -7.65 -13.27
N GLU A 86 12.53 -6.87 -13.17
CA GLU A 86 13.89 -7.38 -13.03
C GLU A 86 14.13 -7.98 -11.63
N LEU A 87 13.56 -7.36 -10.59
CA LEU A 87 13.69 -7.81 -9.21
C LEU A 87 12.59 -8.79 -8.79
N SER A 88 11.52 -8.91 -9.57
CA SER A 88 10.40 -9.80 -9.30
C SER A 88 10.64 -11.19 -9.89
N CYS A 89 10.22 -12.23 -9.18
CA CYS A 89 10.30 -13.62 -9.63
C CYS A 89 9.07 -14.38 -9.10
N VAL A 90 8.10 -14.59 -9.95
CA VAL A 90 6.85 -15.28 -9.57
C VAL A 90 6.96 -16.79 -9.76
N GLY A 91 7.72 -17.24 -10.75
CA GLY A 91 7.87 -18.66 -11.09
C GLY A 91 6.62 -19.26 -11.75
N GLU A 92 6.53 -20.58 -11.74
CA GLU A 92 5.33 -21.29 -12.19
C GLU A 92 4.30 -21.34 -11.08
N LEU A 93 3.08 -20.92 -11.38
CA LEU A 93 1.97 -20.91 -10.44
C LEU A 93 1.02 -22.09 -10.72
N PRO A 94 0.44 -22.70 -9.69
CA PRO A 94 -0.58 -23.70 -9.87
C PRO A 94 -1.87 -23.07 -10.46
N ALA A 95 -2.71 -23.90 -11.05
CA ALA A 95 -4.00 -23.46 -11.57
C ALA A 95 -4.83 -22.80 -10.44
N GLY A 96 -5.43 -21.66 -10.76
CA GLY A 96 -6.24 -20.89 -9.80
C GLY A 96 -5.45 -19.95 -8.89
N VAL A 97 -4.14 -19.77 -9.12
CA VAL A 97 -3.33 -18.74 -8.45
C VAL A 97 -2.81 -17.75 -9.48
N GLU A 98 -3.07 -16.48 -9.27
CA GLU A 98 -2.56 -15.37 -10.08
C GLU A 98 -1.81 -14.38 -9.17
N ILE A 99 -0.56 -14.08 -9.52
CA ILE A 99 0.30 -13.15 -8.78
C ILE A 99 0.95 -12.20 -9.79
N GLY A 100 0.78 -10.91 -9.57
CA GLY A 100 1.32 -9.89 -10.46
C GLY A 100 1.12 -8.48 -9.90
N ASN A 101 1.16 -7.49 -10.76
CA ASN A 101 0.95 -6.10 -10.40
C ASN A 101 -0.43 -5.60 -10.84
N LEU A 102 -0.95 -4.61 -10.11
CA LEU A 102 -2.31 -4.11 -10.28
C LEU A 102 -2.52 -3.43 -11.64
N ALA A 103 -1.51 -2.70 -12.12
CA ALA A 103 -1.58 -2.02 -13.42
C ALA A 103 -1.80 -2.99 -14.58
N ALA A 104 -1.23 -4.21 -14.52
CA ALA A 104 -1.44 -5.25 -15.52
C ALA A 104 -2.78 -5.99 -15.34
N ALA A 105 -3.31 -6.04 -14.10
CA ALA A 105 -4.53 -6.78 -13.77
C ALA A 105 -5.82 -6.03 -14.11
N ALA A 106 -5.76 -4.75 -14.52
CA ALA A 106 -6.90 -3.89 -14.84
C ALA A 106 -8.02 -3.92 -13.77
N CYS A 107 -7.64 -3.90 -12.49
CA CYS A 107 -8.59 -3.85 -11.40
C CYS A 107 -9.09 -2.41 -11.18
N GLU A 108 -10.40 -2.25 -11.00
CA GLU A 108 -10.97 -0.96 -10.63
C GLU A 108 -10.81 -0.72 -9.12
N PRO A 109 -10.38 0.47 -8.69
CA PRO A 109 -10.27 0.79 -7.28
C PRO A 109 -11.65 0.94 -6.63
N CYS A 110 -11.80 0.47 -5.39
CA CYS A 110 -13.00 0.75 -4.61
C CYS A 110 -13.08 2.23 -4.23
N GLU A 111 -14.29 2.69 -3.91
CA GLU A 111 -14.51 4.07 -3.45
C GLU A 111 -13.71 4.38 -2.18
N ALA A 112 -13.11 5.56 -2.17
CA ALA A 112 -12.36 6.03 -1.03
C ALA A 112 -13.29 6.62 0.05
N GLU A 113 -13.16 6.17 1.29
CA GLU A 113 -13.97 6.66 2.41
C GLU A 113 -13.34 7.88 3.12
N ASP A 114 -12.03 8.03 3.05
CA ASP A 114 -11.29 9.11 3.72
C ASP A 114 -10.33 9.87 2.80
N ALA A 115 -9.67 10.89 3.32
CA ALA A 115 -8.80 11.77 2.55
C ALA A 115 -7.61 11.04 1.90
N PHE A 116 -6.90 10.18 2.67
CA PHE A 116 -5.76 9.45 2.13
C PHE A 116 -6.18 8.36 1.15
N GLY A 117 -7.34 7.75 1.34
CA GLY A 117 -7.95 6.84 0.38
C GLY A 117 -8.32 7.55 -0.92
N ALA A 118 -8.89 8.78 -0.84
CA ALA A 118 -9.20 9.61 -2.00
C ALA A 118 -7.93 10.02 -2.76
N LEU A 119 -6.87 10.44 -2.04
CA LEU A 119 -5.56 10.72 -2.62
C LEU A 119 -4.98 9.50 -3.33
N ASN A 120 -5.03 8.33 -2.67
CA ASN A 120 -4.56 7.08 -3.25
C ASN A 120 -5.33 6.74 -4.54
N ALA A 121 -6.66 6.76 -4.50
CA ALA A 121 -7.49 6.47 -5.67
C ALA A 121 -7.24 7.45 -6.83
N ALA A 122 -6.92 8.72 -6.52
CA ALA A 122 -6.61 9.73 -7.52
C ALA A 122 -5.27 9.51 -8.22
N SER A 123 -4.26 8.97 -7.51
CA SER A 123 -2.87 9.03 -7.97
C SER A 123 -2.04 7.77 -7.73
N PHE A 124 -2.67 6.62 -7.44
CA PHE A 124 -1.89 5.39 -7.30
C PHE A 124 -1.15 5.03 -8.61
N THR A 125 0.07 4.57 -8.46
CA THR A 125 0.92 4.16 -9.58
C THR A 125 0.70 2.70 -9.90
N ASP A 126 0.93 1.82 -8.92
CA ASP A 126 0.82 0.38 -9.03
C ASP A 126 0.73 -0.26 -7.63
N GLY A 127 0.79 -1.57 -7.54
CA GLY A 127 0.84 -2.38 -6.33
C GLY A 127 0.60 -3.85 -6.63
N ALA A 128 0.60 -4.67 -5.59
CA ALA A 128 0.43 -6.11 -5.72
C ALA A 128 -1.02 -6.48 -6.08
N CYS A 129 -1.17 -7.40 -7.02
CA CYS A 129 -2.43 -8.07 -7.33
C CYS A 129 -2.25 -9.57 -7.11
N VAL A 130 -2.99 -10.13 -6.15
CA VAL A 130 -2.97 -11.55 -5.81
C VAL A 130 -4.38 -12.09 -5.85
N ARG A 131 -4.59 -13.17 -6.60
CA ARG A 131 -5.86 -13.89 -6.64
C ARG A 131 -5.64 -15.38 -6.42
N VAL A 132 -6.41 -15.94 -5.51
CA VAL A 132 -6.43 -17.38 -5.23
C VAL A 132 -7.87 -17.85 -5.40
N ALA A 133 -8.10 -18.79 -6.30
CA ALA A 133 -9.43 -19.27 -6.66
C ALA A 133 -10.04 -20.12 -5.52
N ASP A 134 -11.35 -20.39 -5.61
CA ASP A 134 -12.09 -21.23 -4.67
C ASP A 134 -11.41 -22.61 -4.49
N GLY A 135 -11.29 -23.03 -3.24
CA GLY A 135 -10.74 -24.33 -2.85
C GLY A 135 -9.23 -24.50 -3.01
N VAL A 136 -8.52 -23.47 -3.46
CA VAL A 136 -7.05 -23.54 -3.67
C VAL A 136 -6.32 -23.20 -2.36
N CYS A 137 -5.49 -24.12 -1.88
CA CYS A 137 -4.58 -23.89 -0.76
C CYS A 137 -3.17 -23.63 -1.30
N PHE A 138 -2.76 -22.37 -1.32
CA PHE A 138 -1.41 -21.98 -1.78
C PHE A 138 -0.46 -21.91 -0.57
N GLU A 139 0.41 -22.92 -0.45
CA GLU A 139 1.25 -23.10 0.74
C GLU A 139 2.53 -22.24 0.71
N SER A 140 3.04 -21.87 -0.48
CA SER A 140 4.23 -21.03 -0.59
C SER A 140 3.91 -19.58 -0.20
N PRO A 141 4.66 -18.97 0.73
CA PRO A 141 4.46 -17.57 1.09
C PRO A 141 4.72 -16.65 -0.09
N ILE A 142 3.81 -15.72 -0.35
CA ILE A 142 3.95 -14.69 -1.38
C ILE A 142 4.68 -13.51 -0.75
N ARG A 143 5.88 -13.19 -1.26
CA ARG A 143 6.70 -12.09 -0.77
C ARG A 143 6.45 -10.84 -1.61
N VAL A 144 6.15 -9.74 -0.95
CA VAL A 144 5.94 -8.44 -1.59
C VAL A 144 6.87 -7.42 -0.97
N TYR A 145 7.77 -6.85 -1.76
CA TYR A 145 8.73 -5.86 -1.31
C TYR A 145 8.39 -4.49 -1.88
N PHE A 146 8.39 -3.50 -1.01
CA PHE A 146 8.26 -2.09 -1.36
C PHE A 146 9.52 -1.35 -0.92
N LEU A 147 10.25 -0.84 -1.91
CA LEU A 147 11.52 -0.14 -1.73
C LEU A 147 11.32 1.35 -2.04
N SER A 148 11.69 2.20 -1.11
CA SER A 148 11.67 3.66 -1.31
C SER A 148 13.11 4.16 -1.43
N THR A 149 13.55 4.47 -2.65
CA THR A 149 14.90 5.00 -2.94
C THR A 149 14.87 6.50 -3.18
N GLY A 150 13.69 7.12 -3.08
CA GLY A 150 13.47 8.53 -3.38
C GLY A 150 14.15 9.48 -2.39
N ALA A 151 14.35 10.72 -2.85
CA ALA A 151 14.81 11.84 -2.03
C ALA A 151 13.67 12.40 -1.16
N ASP A 152 13.98 13.44 -0.37
CA ASP A 152 12.98 14.17 0.41
C ASP A 152 11.82 14.66 -0.47
N GLY A 153 10.60 14.50 0.01
CA GLY A 153 9.37 14.86 -0.69
C GLY A 153 8.89 13.84 -1.72
N ALA A 154 9.69 12.82 -2.08
CA ALA A 154 9.24 11.76 -2.98
C ALA A 154 7.98 11.09 -2.43
N THR A 155 6.92 11.08 -3.23
CA THR A 155 5.59 10.61 -2.82
C THR A 155 5.13 9.47 -3.71
N ALA A 156 4.88 8.32 -3.11
CA ALA A 156 4.32 7.15 -3.77
C ALA A 156 2.92 6.83 -3.22
N ASN A 157 1.96 6.69 -4.13
CA ASN A 157 0.64 6.14 -3.82
C ASN A 157 0.57 4.71 -4.36
N ILE A 158 0.41 3.75 -3.46
CA ILE A 158 0.48 2.33 -3.76
C ILE A 158 -0.86 1.69 -3.40
N ARG A 159 -1.37 0.84 -4.29
CA ARG A 159 -2.63 0.14 -4.06
C ARG A 159 -2.47 -1.35 -4.28
N ASN A 160 -2.75 -2.15 -3.27
CA ASN A 160 -2.70 -3.60 -3.35
C ASN A 160 -4.12 -4.18 -3.38
N HIS A 161 -4.30 -5.22 -4.17
CA HIS A 161 -5.56 -5.94 -4.28
C HIS A 161 -5.34 -7.44 -4.08
N ILE A 162 -5.93 -8.00 -3.04
CA ILE A 162 -5.75 -9.39 -2.63
C ILE A 162 -7.12 -10.04 -2.53
N THR A 163 -7.34 -11.07 -3.33
CA THR A 163 -8.61 -11.80 -3.38
C THR A 163 -8.38 -13.28 -3.10
N LEU A 164 -9.05 -13.79 -2.10
CA LEU A 164 -9.12 -15.21 -1.78
C LEU A 164 -10.54 -15.71 -2.02
N GLY A 165 -10.69 -16.71 -2.85
CA GLY A 165 -11.96 -17.40 -3.10
C GLY A 165 -12.42 -18.23 -1.89
N ALA A 166 -13.62 -18.79 -1.94
CA ALA A 166 -14.15 -19.59 -0.86
C ALA A 166 -13.30 -20.85 -0.61
N ASN A 167 -13.11 -21.22 0.66
CA ASN A 167 -12.31 -22.38 1.10
C ASN A 167 -10.83 -22.35 0.61
N SER A 168 -10.28 -21.17 0.33
CA SER A 168 -8.91 -21.00 -0.11
C SER A 168 -7.99 -20.60 1.04
N LYS A 169 -6.67 -20.71 0.81
CA LYS A 169 -5.64 -20.34 1.79
C LYS A 169 -4.45 -19.70 1.12
N ALA A 170 -3.90 -18.64 1.73
CA ALA A 170 -2.64 -18.04 1.33
C ALA A 170 -1.93 -17.36 2.50
N THR A 171 -0.61 -17.16 2.34
CA THR A 171 0.24 -16.35 3.23
C THR A 171 0.92 -15.27 2.43
N ILE A 172 0.86 -14.02 2.90
CA ILE A 172 1.52 -12.87 2.29
C ILE A 172 2.50 -12.26 3.28
N LEU A 173 3.73 -12.07 2.82
CA LEU A 173 4.82 -11.45 3.57
C LEU A 173 5.17 -10.12 2.89
N GLU A 174 4.75 -9.02 3.48
CA GLU A 174 4.93 -7.67 2.98
C GLU A 174 6.07 -6.97 3.73
N SER A 175 7.05 -6.44 3.00
CA SER A 175 8.20 -5.75 3.56
C SER A 175 8.35 -4.35 2.98
N TRP A 176 8.52 -3.36 3.86
CA TRP A 176 8.75 -1.95 3.53
C TRP A 176 10.09 -1.50 4.05
N THR A 177 10.93 -0.98 3.16
CA THR A 177 12.23 -0.41 3.51
C THR A 177 12.54 0.76 2.60
N GLY A 178 13.51 1.61 2.96
CA GLY A 178 13.86 2.73 2.10
C GLY A 178 15.12 3.46 2.54
N ALA A 179 15.56 4.38 1.67
CA ALA A 179 16.68 5.28 1.90
C ALA A 179 16.43 6.20 3.11
N ASP A 180 17.49 6.73 3.69
CA ASP A 180 17.37 7.71 4.78
C ASP A 180 16.97 9.09 4.22
N ALA A 181 15.66 9.26 4.01
CA ALA A 181 15.04 10.46 3.45
C ALA A 181 13.62 10.66 4.00
N ALA A 182 13.09 11.88 3.84
CA ALA A 182 11.73 12.25 4.25
C ALA A 182 10.75 12.07 3.09
N TYR A 183 10.56 10.84 2.62
CA TYR A 183 9.58 10.48 1.59
C TYR A 183 8.20 10.16 2.21
N PHE A 184 7.19 10.08 1.36
CA PHE A 184 5.82 9.77 1.77
C PHE A 184 5.24 8.60 0.98
N ASN A 185 4.91 7.52 1.68
CA ASN A 185 4.16 6.38 1.16
C ASN A 185 2.71 6.40 1.65
N ASN A 186 1.78 6.52 0.73
CA ASN A 186 0.35 6.41 0.97
C ASN A 186 -0.16 5.09 0.36
N VAL A 187 -0.57 4.16 1.20
CA VAL A 187 -0.84 2.77 0.82
C VAL A 187 -2.27 2.39 1.11
N ILE A 188 -2.95 1.79 0.13
CA ILE A 188 -4.24 1.13 0.37
C ILE A 188 -4.11 -0.34 -0.01
N THR A 189 -4.47 -1.23 0.91
CA THR A 189 -4.57 -2.67 0.67
C THR A 189 -6.02 -3.10 0.80
N GLU A 190 -6.58 -3.60 -0.30
CA GLU A 190 -7.93 -4.14 -0.38
C GLU A 190 -7.89 -5.65 -0.29
N LEU A 191 -8.57 -6.19 0.71
CA LEU A 191 -8.72 -7.63 0.92
C LEU A 191 -10.14 -8.06 0.65
N SER A 192 -10.32 -9.03 -0.26
CA SER A 192 -11.57 -9.73 -0.49
C SER A 192 -11.37 -11.19 -0.11
N VAL A 193 -11.98 -11.64 0.98
CA VAL A 193 -11.77 -12.98 1.53
C VAL A 193 -13.08 -13.73 1.54
N GLY A 194 -13.19 -14.75 0.70
CA GLY A 194 -14.41 -15.55 0.52
C GLY A 194 -14.74 -16.42 1.73
N ASP A 195 -15.92 -17.08 1.68
CA ASP A 195 -16.41 -17.93 2.75
C ASP A 195 -15.39 -19.00 3.13
N ASN A 196 -15.16 -19.18 4.44
CA ASN A 196 -14.25 -20.20 4.99
C ASN A 196 -12.79 -20.11 4.46
N ALA A 197 -12.38 -18.97 3.91
CA ALA A 197 -11.00 -18.75 3.44
C ALA A 197 -10.09 -18.26 4.57
N LEU A 198 -8.80 -18.56 4.44
CA LEU A 198 -7.78 -18.26 5.45
C LEU A 198 -6.65 -17.42 4.84
N LEU A 199 -6.46 -16.20 5.32
CA LEU A 199 -5.34 -15.34 4.94
C LEU A 199 -4.44 -15.07 6.15
N GLU A 200 -3.17 -15.38 6.02
CA GLU A 200 -2.12 -14.83 6.89
C GLU A 200 -1.40 -13.69 6.16
N HIS A 201 -1.38 -12.51 6.76
CA HIS A 201 -0.72 -11.33 6.21
C HIS A 201 0.22 -10.73 7.24
N VAL A 202 1.52 -10.80 6.97
CA VAL A 202 2.56 -10.19 7.80
C VAL A 202 3.08 -8.97 7.08
N LYS A 203 2.93 -7.81 7.70
CA LYS A 203 3.50 -6.53 7.23
C LYS A 203 4.65 -6.13 8.14
N PHE A 204 5.84 -6.05 7.59
CA PHE A 204 7.04 -5.57 8.26
C PHE A 204 7.46 -4.23 7.65
N GLN A 205 7.41 -3.15 8.44
CA GLN A 205 7.76 -1.81 8.03
C GLN A 205 8.99 -1.35 8.82
N ASN A 206 10.09 -1.09 8.11
CA ASN A 206 11.35 -0.58 8.66
C ASN A 206 11.95 0.46 7.71
N GLU A 207 11.21 1.55 7.56
CA GLU A 207 11.57 2.69 6.71
C GLU A 207 12.41 3.71 7.50
N SER A 208 12.96 4.72 6.81
CA SER A 208 13.68 5.83 7.46
C SER A 208 12.86 6.45 8.60
N THR A 209 13.52 6.82 9.69
CA THR A 209 12.90 7.57 10.79
C THR A 209 12.45 8.98 10.40
N SER A 210 12.83 9.44 9.20
CA SER A 210 12.37 10.70 8.60
C SER A 210 11.17 10.51 7.66
N ALA A 211 10.88 9.27 7.25
CA ALA A 211 9.83 8.95 6.29
C ALA A 211 8.42 8.99 6.89
N PHE A 212 7.44 9.07 6.02
CA PHE A 212 6.02 9.04 6.37
C PHE A 212 5.34 7.86 5.69
N HIS A 213 4.67 7.03 6.47
CA HIS A 213 3.93 5.87 6.00
C HIS A 213 2.49 5.92 6.52
N VAL A 214 1.54 6.16 5.63
CA VAL A 214 0.11 6.10 5.96
C VAL A 214 -0.51 4.96 5.17
N ALA A 215 -1.00 3.96 5.88
CA ALA A 215 -1.60 2.78 5.27
C ALA A 215 -3.04 2.58 5.72
N GLY A 216 -3.89 2.14 4.79
CA GLY A 216 -5.22 1.62 5.02
C GLY A 216 -5.32 0.17 4.57
N LEU A 217 -5.84 -0.70 5.42
CA LEU A 217 -6.21 -2.08 5.08
C LEU A 217 -7.72 -2.20 5.18
N HIS A 218 -8.35 -2.45 4.03
CA HIS A 218 -9.81 -2.58 3.92
C HIS A 218 -10.16 -4.04 3.59
N ALA A 219 -10.72 -4.75 4.55
CA ALA A 219 -11.09 -6.16 4.40
C ALA A 219 -12.60 -6.32 4.24
N THR A 220 -13.03 -7.02 3.19
CA THR A 220 -14.37 -7.58 3.07
C THR A 220 -14.27 -9.09 3.31
N MET A 221 -15.00 -9.58 4.30
CA MET A 221 -14.86 -10.93 4.79
C MET A 221 -16.15 -11.73 4.61
N GLY A 222 -16.05 -12.90 3.97
CA GLY A 222 -17.13 -13.87 3.88
C GLY A 222 -17.34 -14.61 5.19
N ARG A 223 -18.43 -15.42 5.24
CA ARG A 223 -18.80 -16.19 6.42
C ARG A 223 -17.69 -17.20 6.79
N ASP A 224 -17.42 -17.32 8.08
CA ASP A 224 -16.41 -18.23 8.65
C ASP A 224 -14.98 -18.03 8.10
N SER A 225 -14.73 -16.93 7.39
CA SER A 225 -13.40 -16.58 6.92
C SER A 225 -12.52 -16.06 8.06
N ARG A 226 -11.21 -16.16 7.89
CA ARG A 226 -10.23 -15.68 8.87
C ARG A 226 -9.11 -14.90 8.19
N VAL A 227 -8.85 -13.71 8.69
CA VAL A 227 -7.67 -12.91 8.36
C VAL A 227 -6.83 -12.72 9.62
N ALA A 228 -5.61 -13.23 9.61
CA ALA A 228 -4.61 -12.92 10.63
C ALA A 228 -3.65 -11.87 10.05
N HIS A 229 -3.78 -10.62 10.49
CA HIS A 229 -2.92 -9.52 10.05
C HIS A 229 -1.95 -9.13 11.17
N HIS A 230 -0.65 -9.30 10.91
CA HIS A 230 0.44 -8.94 11.81
C HIS A 230 1.18 -7.73 11.24
N SER A 231 1.03 -6.56 11.86
CA SER A 231 1.70 -5.34 11.47
C SER A 231 2.82 -4.99 12.46
N ILE A 232 4.06 -4.99 11.98
CA ILE A 232 5.27 -4.68 12.73
C ILE A 232 5.85 -3.40 12.13
N ALA A 233 5.80 -2.30 12.88
CA ALA A 233 6.32 -0.99 12.46
C ALA A 233 7.48 -0.58 13.35
N LEU A 234 8.68 -0.46 12.77
CA LEU A 234 9.92 -0.12 13.46
C LEU A 234 10.50 1.23 13.02
N GLY A 235 10.08 1.75 11.86
CA GLY A 235 10.55 2.99 11.28
C GLY A 235 9.43 3.98 11.02
N GLY A 236 9.79 5.13 10.44
CA GLY A 236 8.87 6.21 10.09
C GLY A 236 8.78 7.33 11.14
N ARG A 237 8.82 8.57 10.70
CA ARG A 237 8.46 9.75 11.51
C ARG A 237 6.97 9.71 11.85
N ILE A 238 6.16 9.24 10.91
CA ILE A 238 4.78 8.84 11.12
C ILE A 238 4.61 7.48 10.43
N ALA A 239 4.26 6.45 11.21
CA ALA A 239 3.84 5.16 10.69
C ALA A 239 2.43 4.87 11.21
N ARG A 240 1.45 4.87 10.32
CA ARG A 240 0.04 4.65 10.67
C ARG A 240 -0.56 3.56 9.79
N ASN A 241 -1.25 2.62 10.42
CA ASN A 241 -1.98 1.56 9.73
C ASN A 241 -3.44 1.55 10.21
N ASN A 242 -4.35 1.99 9.35
CA ASN A 242 -5.79 1.98 9.61
C ASN A 242 -6.37 0.67 9.09
N ILE A 243 -7.02 -0.10 9.96
CA ILE A 243 -7.62 -1.38 9.60
C ILE A 243 -9.13 -1.25 9.69
N ARG A 244 -9.83 -1.57 8.62
CA ARG A 244 -11.29 -1.62 8.54
C ARG A 244 -11.71 -2.98 8.02
N ALA A 245 -12.59 -3.65 8.74
CA ALA A 245 -13.15 -4.93 8.35
C ALA A 245 -14.68 -4.83 8.23
N ARG A 246 -15.21 -5.35 7.13
CA ARG A 246 -16.62 -5.50 6.86
C ARG A 246 -16.93 -6.99 6.83
N LEU A 247 -17.86 -7.42 7.71
CA LEU A 247 -18.26 -8.81 7.90
C LEU A 247 -19.60 -9.07 7.21
#